data_e438fb677ca280e9f7ec536f8f769353
#
_entry.id   e438fb677ca280e9f7ec536f8f769353
#
_cell.length_a   1.000
_cell.length_b   1.000
_cell.length_c   1.000
_cell.angle_alpha   90.00
_cell.angle_beta   90.00
_cell.angle_gamma   90.00
#
_symmetry.space_group_name_H-M   'P 1'
#
loop_
_entity.id
_entity.type
_entity.pdbx_description
1 polymer ?
#
loop_
_entity_poly.entity_id
_entity_poly.type
_entity_poly.pdbx_seq_one_letter_code
_entity_poly.pdbx_strand_id
1 'polypeptide(L)'
;MAAFLTLRCPLRCSYCIAAVPSTRLQLAELSGKEWVAALNRLSLTDDLPVTLQGGEPTQHPDFYEIVNGLNPTLRLDLLTNLQFDVEEFMRRISPDRFRRPAPYASIRISYHPECMEGQTLIMRVKQLKNAG
;
A
#
# COMPACT_ATOMS: atom_id res chain seq x y z
N MET A 1 -5.93 11.56 1.66
CA MET A 1 -5.22 11.45 2.96
C MET A 1 -4.21 10.32 2.88
N ALA A 2 -3.01 10.46 3.49
CA ALA A 2 -1.97 9.43 3.47
C ALA A 2 -1.90 8.70 4.83
N ALA A 3 -1.90 7.36 4.81
CA ALA A 3 -1.70 6.49 5.96
C ALA A 3 -0.40 5.71 5.79
N PHE A 4 0.58 6.02 6.64
CA PHE A 4 1.87 5.32 6.67
C PHE A 4 1.75 4.09 7.56
N LEU A 5 1.40 2.93 6.98
CA LEU A 5 1.12 1.72 7.75
C LEU A 5 2.36 1.18 8.46
N THR A 6 3.51 1.24 7.81
CA THR A 6 4.80 0.74 8.31
C THR A 6 5.96 1.49 7.68
N LEU A 7 7.11 1.50 8.34
CA LEU A 7 8.37 1.94 7.75
C LEU A 7 9.23 0.77 7.26
N ARG A 8 8.75 -0.46 7.37
CA ARG A 8 9.42 -1.64 6.80
C ARG A 8 9.39 -1.57 5.28
N CYS A 9 10.50 -1.94 4.65
CA CYS A 9 10.61 -2.02 3.20
C CYS A 9 11.64 -3.09 2.84
N PRO A 10 11.40 -3.93 1.84
CA PRO A 10 12.38 -4.92 1.39
C PRO A 10 13.52 -4.28 0.58
N LEU A 11 13.33 -3.06 0.09
CA LEU A 11 14.33 -2.32 -0.67
C LEU A 11 15.22 -1.47 0.24
N ARG A 12 16.43 -1.15 -0.25
CA ARG A 12 17.44 -0.31 0.43
C ARG A 12 17.93 0.78 -0.51
N CYS A 13 17.01 1.59 -1.01
CA CYS A 13 17.35 2.68 -1.93
C CYS A 13 18.24 3.72 -1.24
N SER A 14 19.29 4.19 -1.91
CA SER A 14 20.24 5.16 -1.36
C SER A 14 19.59 6.52 -1.05
N TYR A 15 18.56 6.86 -1.78
CA TYR A 15 17.79 8.12 -1.67
C TYR A 15 16.52 8.00 -0.79
N CYS A 16 16.34 6.88 -0.09
CA CYS A 16 15.11 6.65 0.68
C CYS A 16 15.05 7.54 1.93
N ILE A 17 14.03 8.39 2.01
CA ILE A 17 13.82 9.27 3.16
C ILE A 17 13.57 8.47 4.46
N ALA A 18 12.95 7.28 4.37
CA ALA A 18 12.72 6.40 5.51
C ALA A 18 13.99 5.68 5.99
N ALA A 19 15.08 5.71 5.23
CA ALA A 19 16.36 5.12 5.61
C ALA A 19 17.18 6.00 6.56
N VAL A 20 16.80 7.26 6.75
CA VAL A 20 17.49 8.18 7.66
C VAL A 20 17.33 7.69 9.11
N PRO A 21 18.43 7.55 9.88
CA PRO A 21 18.36 7.01 11.24
C PRO A 21 17.40 7.73 12.19
N SER A 22 17.19 9.03 11.99
CA SER A 22 16.25 9.84 12.76
C SER A 22 14.77 9.51 12.47
N THR A 23 14.46 8.96 11.32
CA THR A 23 13.10 8.52 10.95
C THR A 23 12.83 7.07 11.36
N ARG A 24 13.86 6.29 11.66
CA ARG A 24 13.75 4.99 12.31
C ARG A 24 13.53 5.10 13.82
N LEU A 25 12.97 6.22 14.27
CA LEU A 25 12.42 6.28 15.61
C LEU A 25 11.59 5.01 15.80
N GLN A 26 11.80 4.34 16.94
CA GLN A 26 11.09 3.14 17.37
C GLN A 26 9.62 3.50 17.65
N LEU A 27 8.93 3.95 16.63
CA LEU A 27 7.51 4.12 16.70
C LEU A 27 6.91 2.71 16.74
N ALA A 28 6.20 2.42 17.82
CA ALA A 28 5.41 1.20 17.87
C ALA A 28 4.45 1.21 16.67
N GLU A 29 4.53 0.18 15.83
CA GLU A 29 3.56 0.01 14.76
C GLU A 29 2.20 -0.27 15.38
N LEU A 30 1.16 0.40 14.88
CA LEU A 30 -0.21 0.06 15.23
C LEU A 30 -0.54 -1.33 14.67
N SER A 31 -1.25 -2.13 15.45
CA SER A 31 -1.82 -3.39 14.96
C SER A 31 -2.85 -3.18 13.86
N GLY A 32 -3.18 -4.22 13.11
CA GLY A 32 -4.22 -4.16 12.10
C GLY A 32 -5.56 -3.67 12.66
N LYS A 33 -5.93 -4.14 13.85
CA LYS A 33 -7.17 -3.72 14.53
C LYS A 33 -7.18 -2.23 14.87
N GLU A 34 -6.06 -1.70 15.35
CA GLU A 34 -5.94 -0.28 15.66
C GLU A 34 -6.01 0.57 14.39
N TRP A 35 -5.36 0.14 13.30
CA TRP A 35 -5.46 0.79 12.00
C TRP A 35 -6.91 0.81 11.49
N VAL A 36 -7.58 -0.34 11.52
CA VAL A 36 -8.99 -0.45 11.10
C VAL A 36 -9.87 0.45 11.95
N ALA A 37 -9.71 0.42 13.27
CA ALA A 37 -10.49 1.27 14.19
C ALA A 37 -10.26 2.77 13.94
N ALA A 38 -9.01 3.17 13.71
CA ALA A 38 -8.65 4.57 13.46
C ALA A 38 -9.19 5.06 12.11
N LEU A 39 -8.96 4.31 11.04
CA LEU A 39 -9.32 4.72 9.69
C LEU A 39 -10.84 4.67 9.46
N ASN A 40 -11.56 3.74 10.08
CA ASN A 40 -13.02 3.66 9.97
C ASN A 40 -13.75 4.81 10.68
N ARG A 41 -13.05 5.63 11.48
CA ARG A 41 -13.62 6.86 12.07
C ARG A 41 -13.55 8.04 11.11
N LEU A 42 -12.88 7.91 9.99
CA LEU A 42 -12.77 8.98 9.00
C LEU A 42 -14.11 9.17 8.27
N SER A 43 -14.54 10.39 8.19
CA SER A 43 -15.60 10.82 7.29
C SER A 43 -14.94 11.66 6.20
N LEU A 44 -14.68 11.05 5.06
CA LEU A 44 -14.08 11.74 3.92
C LEU A 44 -15.18 12.24 3.02
N THR A 45 -15.11 13.51 2.67
CA THR A 45 -15.98 14.14 1.67
C THR A 45 -15.34 13.97 0.30
N ASP A 46 -16.16 13.96 -0.72
CA ASP A 46 -15.73 13.89 -2.12
C ASP A 46 -14.83 12.67 -2.39
N ASP A 47 -14.74 12.01 -3.35
CA ASP A 47 -13.94 10.83 -3.69
C ASP A 47 -12.45 10.84 -3.25
N LEU A 48 -12.14 11.52 -2.13
CA LEU A 48 -10.80 11.59 -1.56
C LEU A 48 -10.41 10.21 -0.99
N PRO A 49 -9.37 9.56 -1.52
CA PRO A 49 -8.96 8.26 -1.04
C PRO A 49 -8.11 8.37 0.23
N VAL A 50 -8.11 7.28 1.00
CA VAL A 50 -7.02 6.97 1.92
C VAL A 50 -5.92 6.29 1.12
N THR A 51 -4.78 6.94 0.96
CA THR A 51 -3.60 6.35 0.32
C THR A 51 -2.81 5.53 1.35
N LEU A 52 -2.84 4.22 1.20
CA LEU A 52 -2.02 3.32 2.00
C LEU A 52 -0.59 3.36 1.46
N GLN A 53 0.34 3.74 2.31
CA GLN A 53 1.76 3.89 1.96
C GLN A 53 2.66 3.64 3.17
N GLY A 54 3.96 3.90 3.03
CA GLY A 54 4.94 3.72 4.10
C GLY A 54 6.34 3.54 3.53
N GLY A 55 7.13 2.64 4.10
CA GLY A 55 8.26 2.05 3.41
C GLY A 55 7.74 1.21 2.23
N GLU A 56 7.16 0.07 2.55
CA GLU A 56 6.29 -0.71 1.65
C GLU A 56 5.08 -1.16 2.47
N PRO A 57 3.86 -0.67 2.19
CA PRO A 57 2.69 -0.93 3.04
C PRO A 57 2.35 -2.41 3.18
N THR A 58 2.62 -3.22 2.15
CA THR A 58 2.38 -4.68 2.18
C THR A 58 3.31 -5.43 3.13
N GLN A 59 4.37 -4.79 3.66
CA GLN A 59 5.24 -5.34 4.69
C GLN A 59 4.68 -5.18 6.12
N HIS A 60 3.55 -4.50 6.26
CA HIS A 60 2.84 -4.51 7.54
C HIS A 60 2.28 -5.93 7.77
N PRO A 61 2.51 -6.56 8.94
CA PRO A 61 2.10 -7.95 9.18
C PRO A 61 0.59 -8.16 8.99
N ASP A 62 -0.20 -7.15 9.32
CA ASP A 62 -1.66 -7.19 9.25
C ASP A 62 -2.22 -6.47 8.02
N PHE A 63 -1.41 -6.29 6.95
CA PHE A 63 -1.82 -5.52 5.76
C PHE A 63 -3.18 -5.96 5.19
N TYR A 64 -3.38 -7.26 5.03
CA TYR A 64 -4.63 -7.82 4.49
C TYR A 64 -5.81 -7.65 5.45
N GLU A 65 -5.57 -7.75 6.77
CA GLU A 65 -6.59 -7.46 7.78
C GLU A 65 -7.02 -5.99 7.70
N ILE A 66 -6.05 -5.08 7.57
CA ILE A 66 -6.32 -3.65 7.43
C ILE A 66 -7.18 -3.40 6.19
N VAL A 67 -6.73 -3.82 5.00
CA VAL A 67 -7.45 -3.53 3.75
C VAL A 67 -8.88 -4.09 3.76
N ASN A 68 -9.04 -5.32 4.24
CA ASN A 68 -10.34 -5.98 4.26
C ASN A 68 -11.24 -5.50 5.41
N GLY A 69 -10.68 -4.99 6.50
CA GLY A 69 -11.43 -4.48 7.65
C GLY A 69 -11.88 -3.02 7.51
N LEU A 70 -11.36 -2.28 6.52
CA LEU A 70 -11.78 -0.91 6.29
C LEU A 70 -13.19 -0.85 5.69
N ASN A 71 -13.97 0.16 6.16
CA ASN A 71 -15.30 0.41 5.65
C ASN A 71 -15.32 0.47 4.11
N PRO A 72 -16.21 -0.27 3.44
CA PRO A 72 -16.32 -0.25 1.97
C PRO A 72 -16.56 1.14 1.36
N THR A 73 -17.12 2.07 2.13
CA THR A 73 -17.33 3.45 1.68
C THR A 73 -16.04 4.27 1.61
N LEU A 74 -14.98 3.86 2.32
CA LEU A 74 -13.67 4.49 2.21
C LEU A 74 -13.02 4.11 0.90
N ARG A 75 -12.72 5.10 0.09
CA ARG A 75 -11.93 4.92 -1.14
C ARG A 75 -10.47 4.68 -0.78
N LEU A 76 -9.86 3.69 -1.39
CA LEU A 76 -8.46 3.35 -1.14
C LEU A 76 -7.60 3.59 -2.36
N ASP A 77 -6.40 4.09 -2.10
CA ASP A 77 -5.25 4.04 -3.01
C ASP A 77 -4.13 3.25 -2.35
N LEU A 78 -3.33 2.59 -3.15
CA LEU A 78 -2.11 1.91 -2.73
C LEU A 78 -0.91 2.52 -3.44
N LEU A 79 0.08 2.98 -2.68
CA LEU A 79 1.39 3.36 -3.21
C LEU A 79 2.40 2.30 -2.79
N THR A 80 2.95 1.57 -3.75
CA THR A 80 3.76 0.37 -3.51
C THR A 80 4.94 0.28 -4.46
N ASN A 81 5.99 -0.43 -4.04
CA ASN A 81 7.09 -0.85 -4.92
C ASN A 81 6.84 -2.22 -5.57
N LEU A 82 5.69 -2.85 -5.29
CA LEU A 82 5.27 -4.14 -5.83
C LEU A 82 6.25 -5.30 -5.52
N GLN A 83 6.99 -5.21 -4.41
CA GLN A 83 7.91 -6.27 -3.95
C GLN A 83 7.21 -7.21 -2.94
N PHE A 84 6.09 -7.79 -3.34
CA PHE A 84 5.31 -8.76 -2.59
C PHE A 84 4.79 -9.88 -3.51
N ASP A 85 4.19 -10.89 -2.95
CA ASP A 85 3.53 -11.96 -3.71
C ASP A 85 2.23 -11.44 -4.33
N VAL A 86 2.27 -11.19 -5.64
CA VAL A 86 1.13 -10.65 -6.40
C VAL A 86 -0.04 -11.65 -6.45
N GLU A 87 0.23 -12.95 -6.51
CA GLU A 87 -0.81 -13.98 -6.55
C GLU A 87 -1.53 -14.06 -5.21
N GLU A 88 -0.79 -14.02 -4.10
CA GLU A 88 -1.38 -13.93 -2.77
C GLU A 88 -2.22 -12.68 -2.61
N PHE A 89 -1.73 -11.53 -3.07
CA PHE A 89 -2.46 -10.27 -3.04
C PHE A 89 -3.80 -10.38 -3.77
N MET A 90 -3.79 -10.86 -5.02
CA MET A 90 -5.01 -11.03 -5.83
C MET A 90 -5.99 -12.05 -5.22
N ARG A 91 -5.49 -13.07 -4.55
CA ARG A 91 -6.34 -14.05 -3.86
C ARG A 91 -7.02 -13.49 -2.61
N ARG A 92 -6.33 -12.59 -1.89
CA ARG A 92 -6.78 -12.09 -0.58
C ARG A 92 -7.54 -10.79 -0.63
N ILE A 93 -7.41 -10.01 -1.72
CA ILE A 93 -8.05 -8.70 -1.86
C ILE A 93 -8.90 -8.69 -3.12
N SER A 94 -10.19 -8.36 -2.98
CA SER A 94 -11.05 -8.15 -4.13
C SER A 94 -10.60 -6.93 -4.93
N PRO A 95 -10.57 -6.99 -6.28
CA PRO A 95 -10.30 -5.85 -7.13
C PRO A 95 -11.19 -4.64 -6.85
N ASP A 96 -12.45 -4.88 -6.45
CA ASP A 96 -13.41 -3.82 -6.14
C ASP A 96 -12.94 -2.93 -4.97
N ARG A 97 -12.02 -3.45 -4.14
CA ARG A 97 -11.51 -2.69 -3.00
C ARG A 97 -10.71 -1.46 -3.43
N PHE A 98 -10.06 -1.53 -4.59
CA PHE A 98 -9.29 -0.45 -5.18
C PHE A 98 -9.95 0.20 -6.41
N ARG A 99 -11.12 -0.31 -6.83
CA ARG A 99 -11.85 0.27 -7.95
C ARG A 99 -12.55 1.55 -7.54
N ARG A 100 -12.27 2.64 -8.25
CA ARG A 100 -12.95 3.91 -8.06
C ARG A 100 -12.93 4.75 -9.34
N PRO A 101 -13.94 5.61 -9.55
CA PRO A 101 -13.95 6.56 -10.66
C PRO A 101 -12.94 7.68 -10.35
N ALA A 102 -11.74 7.59 -10.91
CA ALA A 102 -10.71 8.60 -10.76
C ALA A 102 -9.91 8.74 -12.05
N PRO A 103 -9.32 9.92 -12.30
CA PRO A 103 -8.51 10.15 -13.51
C PRO A 103 -7.15 9.45 -13.47
N TYR A 104 -6.82 8.77 -12.40
CA TYR A 104 -5.56 8.04 -12.21
C TYR A 104 -5.80 6.69 -11.51
N ALA A 105 -4.84 5.78 -11.66
CA ALA A 105 -4.92 4.43 -11.08
C ALA A 105 -4.87 4.47 -9.55
N SER A 106 -5.71 3.66 -8.91
CA SER A 106 -5.74 3.51 -7.45
C SER A 106 -4.49 2.79 -6.93
N ILE A 107 -3.94 1.84 -7.68
CA ILE A 107 -2.66 1.20 -7.36
C ILE A 107 -1.59 1.90 -8.18
N ARG A 108 -0.71 2.62 -7.49
CA ARG A 108 0.41 3.35 -8.08
C ARG A 108 1.71 2.69 -7.68
N ILE A 109 2.55 2.42 -8.66
CA ILE A 109 3.75 1.63 -8.49
C ILE A 109 4.98 2.52 -8.66
N SER A 110 5.84 2.51 -7.64
CA SER A 110 7.13 3.19 -7.68
C SER A 110 8.21 2.26 -8.21
N TYR A 111 8.91 2.68 -9.26
CA TYR A 111 10.08 1.97 -9.77
C TYR A 111 11.35 2.53 -9.13
N HIS A 112 12.16 1.65 -8.57
CA HIS A 112 13.42 1.96 -7.90
C HIS A 112 14.58 1.26 -8.61
N PRO A 113 15.21 1.89 -9.63
CA PRO A 113 16.16 1.21 -10.53
C PRO A 113 17.40 0.66 -9.82
N GLU A 114 17.81 1.24 -8.69
CA GLU A 114 18.93 0.72 -7.90
C GLU A 114 18.65 -0.64 -7.25
N CYS A 115 17.39 -0.96 -7.04
CA CYS A 115 16.99 -2.11 -6.20
C CYS A 115 16.02 -3.05 -6.90
N MET A 116 15.58 -2.72 -8.13
CA MET A 116 14.52 -3.45 -8.82
C MET A 116 14.88 -3.71 -10.27
N GLU A 117 14.60 -4.91 -10.73
CA GLU A 117 14.69 -5.27 -12.14
C GLU A 117 13.41 -4.87 -12.87
N GLY A 118 13.54 -4.07 -13.94
CA GLY A 118 12.40 -3.53 -14.69
C GLY A 118 11.52 -4.61 -15.34
N GLN A 119 12.10 -5.69 -15.87
CA GLN A 119 11.34 -6.77 -16.50
C GLN A 119 10.45 -7.49 -15.49
N THR A 120 10.97 -7.79 -14.31
CA THR A 120 10.21 -8.40 -13.23
C THR A 120 9.03 -7.50 -12.80
N LEU A 121 9.27 -6.19 -12.70
CA LEU A 121 8.22 -5.23 -12.39
C LEU A 121 7.12 -5.23 -13.46
N ILE A 122 7.49 -5.20 -14.74
CA ILE A 122 6.54 -5.23 -15.86
C ILE A 122 5.68 -6.49 -15.81
N MET A 123 6.27 -7.65 -15.53
CA MET A 123 5.52 -8.90 -15.41
C MET A 123 4.48 -8.83 -14.29
N ARG A 124 4.86 -8.36 -13.11
CA ARG A 124 3.96 -8.20 -11.95
C ARG A 124 2.82 -7.20 -12.23
N VAL A 125 3.13 -6.09 -12.90
CA VAL A 125 2.11 -5.11 -13.32
C VAL A 125 1.11 -5.74 -14.27
N LYS A 126 1.57 -6.55 -15.25
CA LYS A 126 0.69 -7.27 -16.17
C LYS A 126 -0.20 -8.28 -15.45
N GLN A 127 0.33 -9.00 -14.45
CA GLN A 127 -0.46 -9.91 -13.63
C GLN A 127 -1.61 -9.17 -12.92
N LEU A 128 -1.32 -8.07 -12.22
CA LEU A 128 -2.35 -7.25 -11.57
C LEU A 128 -3.39 -6.72 -12.56
N LYS A 129 -2.95 -6.17 -13.70
CA LYS A 129 -3.84 -5.61 -14.71
C LYS A 129 -4.78 -6.67 -15.29
N ASN A 130 -4.32 -7.91 -15.46
CA ASN A 130 -5.14 -9.00 -16.03
C ASN A 130 -6.15 -9.55 -15.02
N ALA A 131 -5.96 -9.29 -13.75
CA ALA A 131 -6.86 -9.73 -12.68
C ALA A 131 -8.02 -8.73 -12.42
N GLY A 132 -8.03 -7.56 -13.06
CA GLY A 132 -9.06 -6.52 -12.94
C GLY A 132 -8.58 -5.31 -12.19
#